data_42a0f26abb16462ac2f3ced83a216b51
#
_entry.id   42a0f26abb16462ac2f3ced83a216b51
#
_cell.length_a   1.000
_cell.length_b   1.000
_cell.length_c   1.000
_cell.angle_alpha   90.00
_cell.angle_beta   90.00
_cell.angle_gamma   90.00
#
_symmetry.space_group_name_H-M   'P 1'
#
loop_
_entity.id
_entity.type
_entity.pdbx_description
1 polymer ?
#
loop_
_entity_poly.entity_id
_entity_poly.type
_entity_poly.pdbx_seq_one_letter_code
_entity_poly.pdbx_strand_id
1 'polypeptide(L)'
;MNAPLPQSVARPGTTWENPMGTDGFEFIEYAAPDPKAMGELFERMGFRAIAKHRHKNVLLYRQGGINFILNAEPDSFAQRFARLHGPSICAIAFRVQDAKSAYERAIAQGAWGYAGQAGPGELNIPAIKGIGDSLIYLVDRWRGKNGAQEGDIGNIGFFDVDFEPL
;
A
#
# COMPACT_ATOMS: atom_id res chain seq x y z
N MET A 1 32.15 -11.86 27.93
CA MET A 1 31.98 -13.02 27.05
C MET A 1 30.48 -13.08 26.72
N ASN A 2 30.10 -12.61 25.51
CA ASN A 2 28.68 -12.65 25.06
C ASN A 2 28.45 -14.02 24.43
N ALA A 3 27.55 -14.80 25.02
CA ALA A 3 27.08 -16.04 24.41
C ALA A 3 26.32 -15.72 23.12
N PRO A 4 26.55 -16.43 22.01
CA PRO A 4 25.80 -16.24 20.80
C PRO A 4 24.33 -16.62 21.03
N LEU A 5 23.41 -15.79 20.51
CA LEU A 5 21.98 -16.08 20.51
C LEU A 5 21.72 -17.42 19.81
N PRO A 6 20.80 -18.26 20.31
CA PRO A 6 20.49 -19.52 19.66
C PRO A 6 19.97 -19.26 18.26
N GLN A 7 20.65 -19.83 17.26
CA GLN A 7 20.14 -19.86 15.89
C GLN A 7 18.83 -20.65 15.89
N SER A 8 17.76 -20.05 15.38
CA SER A 8 16.50 -20.76 15.19
C SER A 8 16.73 -21.91 14.22
N VAL A 9 16.75 -23.13 14.75
CA VAL A 9 16.81 -24.34 13.94
C VAL A 9 15.48 -24.43 13.20
N ALA A 10 15.49 -24.06 11.93
CA ALA A 10 14.37 -24.32 11.04
C ALA A 10 14.11 -25.82 11.04
N ARG A 11 12.94 -26.24 11.50
CA ARG A 11 12.53 -27.65 11.44
C ARG A 11 12.36 -28.04 9.98
N PRO A 12 13.02 -29.08 9.48
CA PRO A 12 12.79 -29.56 8.12
C PRO A 12 11.32 -29.98 7.99
N GLY A 13 10.58 -29.37 7.07
CA GLY A 13 9.25 -29.82 6.66
C GLY A 13 8.07 -28.89 6.92
N THR A 14 8.23 -27.71 7.53
CA THR A 14 7.16 -26.71 7.60
C THR A 14 7.43 -25.57 6.63
N THR A 15 7.00 -25.74 5.39
CA THR A 15 6.74 -24.58 4.53
C THR A 15 5.55 -23.85 5.14
N TRP A 16 5.76 -22.61 5.59
CA TRP A 16 4.66 -21.76 6.02
C TRP A 16 3.72 -21.56 4.83
N GLU A 17 2.48 -21.99 4.96
CA GLU A 17 1.47 -21.71 3.97
C GLU A 17 1.30 -20.19 3.85
N ASN A 18 1.24 -19.69 2.61
CA ASN A 18 0.92 -18.30 2.32
C ASN A 18 -0.44 -18.21 1.60
N PRO A 19 -1.54 -18.48 2.30
CA PRO A 19 -2.84 -18.64 1.68
C PRO A 19 -3.42 -17.32 1.15
N MET A 20 -2.88 -16.18 1.57
CA MET A 20 -3.23 -14.85 1.05
C MET A 20 -2.40 -14.47 -0.17
N GLY A 21 -1.34 -15.22 -0.48
CA GLY A 21 -0.41 -14.90 -1.56
C GLY A 21 0.31 -13.57 -1.36
N THR A 22 0.60 -13.22 -0.09
CA THR A 22 1.27 -11.94 0.22
C THR A 22 2.73 -11.95 -0.23
N ASP A 23 3.18 -10.80 -0.79
CA ASP A 23 4.54 -10.58 -1.27
C ASP A 23 5.05 -9.18 -0.90
N GLY A 24 4.99 -8.87 0.38
CA GLY A 24 5.46 -7.62 0.94
C GLY A 24 4.49 -6.45 0.81
N PHE A 25 5.01 -5.24 1.00
CA PHE A 25 4.25 -4.00 0.94
C PHE A 25 4.31 -3.37 -0.45
N GLU A 26 3.20 -2.81 -0.92
CA GLU A 26 3.19 -1.98 -2.13
C GLU A 26 3.35 -0.50 -1.79
N PHE A 27 2.58 -0.01 -0.81
CA PHE A 27 2.71 1.36 -0.33
C PHE A 27 2.19 1.54 1.10
N ILE A 28 2.55 2.67 1.69
CA ILE A 28 1.96 3.20 2.91
C ILE A 28 1.30 4.54 2.55
N GLU A 29 0.02 4.71 2.92
CA GLU A 29 -0.73 5.93 2.67
C GLU A 29 -0.80 6.78 3.93
N TYR A 30 -0.39 8.03 3.78
CA TYR A 30 -0.41 9.04 4.81
C TYR A 30 -1.51 10.06 4.55
N ALA A 31 -2.08 10.52 5.65
CA ALA A 31 -2.98 11.65 5.67
C ALA A 31 -2.50 12.67 6.70
N ALA A 32 -2.66 13.94 6.39
CA ALA A 32 -2.30 15.03 7.28
C ALA A 32 -3.24 16.22 7.10
N PRO A 33 -3.56 16.97 8.18
CA PRO A 33 -4.28 18.24 8.08
C PRO A 33 -3.49 19.28 7.27
N ASP A 34 -2.15 19.23 7.33
CA ASP A 34 -1.23 20.00 6.48
C ASP A 34 -0.40 19.06 5.60
N PRO A 35 -0.88 18.73 4.39
CA PRO A 35 -0.17 17.85 3.47
C PRO A 35 1.17 18.44 2.99
N LYS A 36 1.29 19.77 2.91
CA LYS A 36 2.54 20.41 2.49
C LYS A 36 3.66 20.16 3.50
N ALA A 37 3.39 20.39 4.77
CA ALA A 37 4.37 20.13 5.84
C ALA A 37 4.77 18.64 5.89
N MET A 38 3.82 17.72 5.63
CA MET A 38 4.11 16.29 5.56
C MET A 38 5.02 15.95 4.37
N GLY A 39 4.77 16.54 3.20
CA GLY A 39 5.62 16.36 2.02
C GLY A 39 7.05 16.86 2.25
N GLU A 40 7.20 18.04 2.85
CA GLU A 40 8.51 18.59 3.23
C GLU A 40 9.25 17.69 4.24
N LEU A 41 8.52 17.01 5.14
CA LEU A 41 9.10 16.02 6.03
C LEU A 41 9.62 14.81 5.26
N PHE A 42 8.86 14.29 4.29
CA PHE A 42 9.31 13.16 3.45
C PHE A 42 10.56 13.51 2.66
N GLU A 43 10.64 14.72 2.09
CA GLU A 43 11.81 15.19 1.36
C GLU A 43 13.05 15.27 2.27
N ARG A 44 12.90 15.77 3.50
CA ARG A 44 13.98 15.76 4.50
C ARG A 44 14.45 14.36 4.89
N MET A 45 13.56 13.37 4.81
CA MET A 45 13.88 11.95 5.02
C MET A 45 14.52 11.29 3.80
N GLY A 46 14.63 12.01 2.67
CA GLY A 46 15.24 11.52 1.43
C GLY A 46 14.27 10.91 0.42
N PHE A 47 12.95 10.97 0.68
CA PHE A 47 11.96 10.61 -0.31
C PHE A 47 11.81 11.73 -1.35
N ARG A 48 11.50 11.37 -2.57
CA ARG A 48 11.21 12.34 -3.64
C ARG A 48 9.78 12.16 -4.12
N ALA A 49 9.06 13.26 -4.31
CA ALA A 49 7.82 13.26 -5.06
C ALA A 49 8.14 12.90 -6.52
N ILE A 50 7.58 11.82 -7.03
CA ILE A 50 7.91 11.30 -8.37
C ILE A 50 6.70 11.23 -9.29
N ALA A 51 5.49 11.20 -8.74
CA ALA A 51 4.27 11.11 -9.52
C ALA A 51 3.08 11.70 -8.75
N LYS A 52 2.06 12.09 -9.48
CA LYS A 52 0.77 12.51 -8.95
C LYS A 52 -0.34 11.63 -9.51
N HIS A 53 -1.39 11.46 -8.73
CA HIS A 53 -2.59 10.76 -9.20
C HIS A 53 -3.27 11.57 -10.32
N ARG A 54 -3.75 10.90 -11.37
CA ARG A 54 -4.30 11.53 -12.58
C ARG A 54 -5.53 12.40 -12.31
N HIS A 55 -6.34 12.06 -11.29
CA HIS A 55 -7.66 12.65 -11.05
C HIS A 55 -7.86 13.17 -9.63
N LYS A 56 -6.91 12.92 -8.71
CA LYS A 56 -7.02 13.27 -7.29
C LYS A 56 -5.81 14.03 -6.81
N ASN A 57 -5.95 14.81 -5.76
CA ASN A 57 -4.84 15.48 -5.10
C ASN A 57 -4.05 14.50 -4.22
N VAL A 58 -3.34 13.60 -4.86
CA VAL A 58 -2.56 12.52 -4.23
C VAL A 58 -1.18 12.45 -4.87
N LEU A 59 -0.15 12.49 -4.04
CA LEU A 59 1.26 12.42 -4.47
C LEU A 59 1.89 11.10 -4.08
N LEU A 60 2.73 10.59 -4.97
CA LEU A 60 3.60 9.45 -4.72
C LEU A 60 5.03 9.92 -4.43
N TYR A 61 5.50 9.62 -3.24
CA TYR A 61 6.88 9.79 -2.81
C TYR A 61 7.60 8.44 -2.82
N ARG A 62 8.85 8.43 -3.29
CA ARG A 62 9.63 7.19 -3.37
C ARG A 62 11.06 7.38 -2.87
N GLN A 63 11.54 6.36 -2.18
CA GLN A 63 12.94 6.19 -1.83
C GLN A 63 13.32 4.72 -2.02
N GLY A 64 14.17 4.42 -3.01
CA GLY A 64 14.46 3.04 -3.39
C GLY A 64 13.20 2.27 -3.75
N GLY A 65 12.95 1.15 -3.08
CA GLY A 65 11.74 0.32 -3.24
C GLY A 65 10.57 0.72 -2.34
N ILE A 66 10.68 1.80 -1.55
CA ILE A 66 9.65 2.21 -0.58
C ILE A 66 8.78 3.29 -1.20
N ASN A 67 7.46 3.09 -1.17
CA ASN A 67 6.47 4.00 -1.70
C ASN A 67 5.62 4.58 -0.57
N PHE A 68 5.58 5.91 -0.47
CA PHE A 68 4.65 6.65 0.36
C PHE A 68 3.63 7.38 -0.52
N ILE A 69 2.37 7.23 -0.21
CA ILE A 69 1.28 8.01 -0.81
C ILE A 69 0.88 9.08 0.19
N LEU A 70 0.85 10.33 -0.24
CA LEU A 70 0.31 11.45 0.51
C LEU A 70 -1.02 11.85 -0.10
N ASN A 71 -2.11 11.56 0.61
CA ASN A 71 -3.45 11.82 0.13
C ASN A 71 -3.99 13.12 0.71
N ALA A 72 -4.03 14.15 -0.12
CA ALA A 72 -4.57 15.47 0.19
C ALA A 72 -5.92 15.74 -0.49
N GLU A 73 -6.56 14.70 -1.04
CA GLU A 73 -7.85 14.85 -1.72
C GLU A 73 -8.93 15.26 -0.72
N PRO A 74 -9.58 16.42 -0.91
CA PRO A 74 -10.69 16.86 -0.06
C PRO A 74 -11.80 15.80 0.00
N ASP A 75 -12.44 15.68 1.17
CA ASP A 75 -13.55 14.74 1.40
C ASP A 75 -13.23 13.25 1.23
N SER A 76 -11.95 12.92 0.99
CA SER A 76 -11.47 11.53 0.95
C SER A 76 -11.55 10.86 2.33
N PHE A 77 -11.46 9.53 2.32
CA PHE A 77 -11.25 8.75 3.54
C PHE A 77 -10.03 9.26 4.31
N ALA A 78 -8.90 9.48 3.62
CA ALA A 78 -7.66 9.94 4.24
C ALA A 78 -7.82 11.28 4.97
N GLN A 79 -8.49 12.25 4.37
CA GLN A 79 -8.72 13.55 5.02
C GLN A 79 -9.71 13.47 6.18
N ARG A 80 -10.72 12.60 6.12
CA ARG A 80 -11.56 12.32 7.29
C ARG A 80 -10.77 11.69 8.43
N PHE A 81 -9.89 10.73 8.10
CA PHE A 81 -8.99 10.10 9.06
C PHE A 81 -8.05 11.12 9.72
N ALA A 82 -7.43 12.01 8.92
CA ALA A 82 -6.54 13.06 9.41
C ALA A 82 -7.24 14.03 10.38
N ARG A 83 -8.50 14.35 10.13
CA ARG A 83 -9.27 15.21 11.06
C ARG A 83 -9.48 14.59 12.44
N LEU A 84 -9.55 13.27 12.52
CA LEU A 84 -9.76 12.54 13.78
C LEU A 84 -8.44 12.22 14.49
N HIS A 85 -7.39 11.90 13.73
CA HIS A 85 -6.15 11.34 14.26
C HIS A 85 -4.92 12.26 14.11
N GLY A 86 -5.04 13.37 13.39
CA GLY A 86 -3.91 14.21 13.01
C GLY A 86 -3.06 13.55 11.90
N PRO A 87 -1.80 14.01 11.75
CA PRO A 87 -0.87 13.41 10.77
C PRO A 87 -0.62 11.94 11.11
N SER A 88 -0.95 11.04 10.20
CA SER A 88 -0.93 9.59 10.47
C SER A 88 -0.92 8.73 9.21
N ILE A 89 -0.57 7.47 9.39
CA ILE A 89 -0.79 6.41 8.40
C ILE A 89 -2.27 6.05 8.44
N CYS A 90 -2.98 6.28 7.34
CA CYS A 90 -4.40 5.95 7.22
C CYS A 90 -4.65 4.63 6.50
N ALA A 91 -3.67 4.15 5.71
CA ALA A 91 -3.77 2.85 5.05
C ALA A 91 -2.39 2.23 4.78
N ILE A 92 -2.39 0.91 4.62
CA ILE A 92 -1.25 0.11 4.22
C ILE A 92 -1.71 -0.77 3.07
N ALA A 93 -0.88 -0.93 2.03
CA ALA A 93 -1.15 -1.83 0.93
C ALA A 93 -0.18 -3.01 0.90
N PHE A 94 -0.73 -4.21 0.87
CA PHE A 94 0.02 -5.44 0.66
C PHE A 94 -0.05 -5.87 -0.81
N ARG A 95 1.09 -6.30 -1.33
CA ARG A 95 1.15 -7.07 -2.57
C ARG A 95 0.57 -8.44 -2.34
N VAL A 96 -0.31 -8.87 -3.22
CA VAL A 96 -0.90 -10.22 -3.20
C VAL A 96 -0.89 -10.83 -4.60
N GLN A 97 -0.99 -12.14 -4.69
CA GLN A 97 -1.04 -12.81 -6.00
C GLN A 97 -2.38 -12.61 -6.70
N ASP A 98 -3.48 -12.63 -5.95
CA ASP A 98 -4.84 -12.41 -6.45
C ASP A 98 -5.64 -11.64 -5.41
N ALA A 99 -6.00 -10.39 -5.74
CA ALA A 99 -6.66 -9.49 -4.79
C ALA A 99 -8.07 -9.94 -4.43
N LYS A 100 -8.79 -10.54 -5.39
CA LYS A 100 -10.14 -11.05 -5.16
C LYS A 100 -10.12 -12.23 -4.19
N SER A 101 -9.28 -13.23 -4.45
CA SER A 101 -9.15 -14.41 -3.59
C SER A 101 -8.68 -14.04 -2.19
N ALA A 102 -7.70 -13.12 -2.09
CA ALA A 102 -7.21 -12.63 -0.81
C ALA A 102 -8.31 -11.89 -0.02
N TYR A 103 -9.08 -11.04 -0.69
CA TYR A 103 -10.20 -10.33 -0.08
C TYR A 103 -11.30 -11.28 0.41
N GLU A 104 -11.77 -12.21 -0.45
CA GLU A 104 -12.80 -13.20 -0.09
C GLU A 104 -12.37 -14.05 1.10
N ARG A 105 -11.08 -14.44 1.14
CA ARG A 105 -10.53 -15.18 2.27
C ARG A 105 -10.52 -14.34 3.54
N ALA A 106 -10.11 -13.07 3.47
CA ALA A 106 -10.12 -12.18 4.63
C ALA A 106 -11.53 -12.01 5.20
N ILE A 107 -12.53 -11.81 4.34
CA ILE A 107 -13.94 -11.71 4.74
C ILE A 107 -14.41 -13.00 5.40
N ALA A 108 -14.07 -14.16 4.83
CA ALA A 108 -14.42 -15.47 5.40
C ALA A 108 -13.80 -15.70 6.79
N GLN A 109 -12.68 -15.04 7.09
CA GLN A 109 -12.02 -15.04 8.40
C GLN A 109 -12.54 -13.95 9.36
N GLY A 110 -13.58 -13.20 8.97
CA GLY A 110 -14.22 -12.19 9.80
C GLY A 110 -13.71 -10.76 9.63
N ALA A 111 -12.88 -10.48 8.63
CA ALA A 111 -12.50 -9.11 8.31
C ALA A 111 -13.71 -8.31 7.80
N TRP A 112 -13.71 -7.01 8.06
CA TRP A 112 -14.74 -6.11 7.56
C TRP A 112 -14.27 -5.47 6.25
N GLY A 113 -15.04 -5.69 5.18
CA GLY A 113 -14.77 -5.08 3.89
C GLY A 113 -14.97 -3.57 3.90
N TYR A 114 -14.19 -2.88 3.08
CA TYR A 114 -14.36 -1.47 2.80
C TYR A 114 -14.66 -1.29 1.31
N ALA A 115 -15.80 -0.66 1.01
CA ALA A 115 -16.16 -0.29 -0.35
C ALA A 115 -15.70 1.16 -0.62
N GLY A 116 -14.54 1.29 -1.24
CA GLY A 116 -14.07 2.56 -1.80
C GLY A 116 -14.81 2.89 -3.11
N GLN A 117 -14.78 4.16 -3.50
CA GLN A 117 -15.27 4.57 -4.81
C GLN A 117 -14.06 4.80 -5.73
N ALA A 118 -13.87 3.92 -6.70
CA ALA A 118 -12.96 4.17 -7.80
C ALA A 118 -13.66 5.07 -8.84
N GLY A 119 -12.94 6.08 -9.32
CA GLY A 119 -13.42 6.92 -10.42
C GLY A 119 -13.30 6.21 -11.77
N PRO A 120 -13.83 6.82 -12.84
CA PRO A 120 -13.66 6.29 -14.19
C PRO A 120 -12.18 6.14 -14.57
N GLY A 121 -11.79 4.94 -14.99
CA GLY A 121 -10.41 4.63 -15.38
C GLY A 121 -9.43 4.34 -14.22
N GLU A 122 -9.88 4.43 -12.99
CA GLU A 122 -9.09 4.06 -11.80
C GLU A 122 -9.21 2.56 -11.49
N LEU A 123 -8.15 2.00 -10.92
CA LEU A 123 -8.20 0.62 -10.44
C LEU A 123 -9.06 0.53 -9.17
N ASN A 124 -9.99 -0.42 -9.18
CA ASN A 124 -10.74 -0.77 -7.98
C ASN A 124 -9.92 -1.77 -7.15
N ILE A 125 -9.26 -1.26 -6.12
CA ILE A 125 -8.40 -2.06 -5.24
C ILE A 125 -9.24 -2.50 -4.03
N PRO A 126 -9.41 -3.82 -3.81
CA PRO A 126 -10.10 -4.32 -2.63
C PRO A 126 -9.40 -3.88 -1.34
N ALA A 127 -10.20 -3.50 -0.35
CA ALA A 127 -9.69 -3.10 0.96
C ALA A 127 -10.54 -3.69 2.09
N ILE A 128 -9.89 -3.92 3.22
CA ILE A 128 -10.53 -4.31 4.47
C ILE A 128 -10.19 -3.27 5.54
N LYS A 129 -11.01 -3.20 6.59
CA LYS A 129 -10.73 -2.34 7.73
C LYS A 129 -9.64 -2.92 8.62
N GLY A 130 -8.69 -2.08 8.99
CA GLY A 130 -7.67 -2.34 9.98
C GLY A 130 -7.99 -1.73 11.35
N ILE A 131 -6.99 -1.66 12.21
CA ILE A 131 -7.12 -1.08 13.56
C ILE A 131 -7.41 0.43 13.44
N GLY A 132 -8.33 0.93 14.29
CA GLY A 132 -8.65 2.35 14.38
C GLY A 132 -9.26 2.94 13.10
N ASP A 133 -10.03 2.15 12.39
CA ASP A 133 -10.62 2.50 11.09
C ASP A 133 -9.62 2.76 9.96
N SER A 134 -8.33 2.42 10.14
CA SER A 134 -7.38 2.40 9.03
C SER A 134 -7.79 1.39 7.95
N LEU A 135 -7.19 1.46 6.78
CA LEU A 135 -7.46 0.53 5.68
C LEU A 135 -6.26 -0.35 5.38
N ILE A 136 -6.56 -1.57 4.93
CA ILE A 136 -5.59 -2.50 4.37
C ILE A 136 -6.02 -2.80 2.93
N TYR A 137 -5.24 -2.32 1.97
CA TYR A 137 -5.44 -2.59 0.55
C TYR A 137 -4.76 -3.90 0.13
N LEU A 138 -5.37 -4.61 -0.79
CA LEU A 138 -4.85 -5.83 -1.39
C LEU A 138 -4.57 -5.58 -2.87
N VAL A 139 -3.28 -5.43 -3.22
CA VAL A 139 -2.85 -5.01 -4.57
C VAL A 139 -2.28 -6.21 -5.31
N ASP A 140 -2.88 -6.60 -6.42
CA ASP A 140 -2.38 -7.69 -7.28
C ASP A 140 -1.74 -7.18 -8.58
N ARG A 141 -1.75 -5.86 -8.81
CA ARG A 141 -1.03 -5.21 -9.92
C ARG A 141 0.18 -4.46 -9.37
N TRP A 142 1.32 -5.14 -9.31
CA TRP A 142 2.58 -4.56 -8.89
C TRP A 142 3.72 -5.01 -9.82
N ARG A 143 4.70 -4.12 -10.04
CA ARG A 143 5.85 -4.39 -10.90
C ARG A 143 6.75 -5.48 -10.31
N GLY A 144 7.24 -6.36 -11.16
CA GLY A 144 8.10 -7.49 -10.78
C GLY A 144 7.33 -8.73 -10.32
N LYS A 145 5.99 -8.71 -10.36
CA LYS A 145 5.15 -9.86 -10.00
C LYS A 145 5.53 -11.08 -10.83
N ASN A 146 5.73 -12.22 -10.15
CA ASN A 146 6.15 -13.49 -10.77
C ASN A 146 7.46 -13.39 -11.56
N GLY A 147 8.35 -12.47 -11.16
CA GLY A 147 9.64 -12.27 -11.84
C GLY A 147 9.56 -11.45 -13.12
N ALA A 148 8.44 -10.78 -13.40
CA ALA A 148 8.29 -9.92 -14.57
C ALA A 148 9.36 -8.83 -14.62
N GLN A 149 9.96 -8.62 -15.79
CA GLN A 149 11.02 -7.66 -16.03
C GLN A 149 10.47 -6.36 -16.64
N GLU A 150 11.30 -5.32 -16.62
CA GLU A 150 10.97 -4.08 -17.33
C GLU A 150 10.77 -4.34 -18.82
N GLY A 151 9.65 -3.86 -19.37
CA GLY A 151 9.26 -4.08 -20.77
C GLY A 151 8.31 -5.26 -21.00
N ASP A 152 8.13 -6.14 -20.03
CA ASP A 152 7.13 -7.21 -20.15
C ASP A 152 5.71 -6.66 -20.15
N ILE A 153 4.86 -7.17 -21.05
CA ILE A 153 3.46 -6.72 -21.22
C ILE A 153 2.66 -6.87 -19.91
N GLY A 154 2.98 -7.86 -19.08
CA GLY A 154 2.32 -8.11 -17.79
C GLY A 154 2.87 -7.28 -16.62
N ASN A 155 3.95 -6.52 -16.82
CA ASN A 155 4.63 -5.77 -15.77
C ASN A 155 4.06 -4.35 -15.60
N ILE A 156 2.73 -4.22 -15.56
CA ILE A 156 2.04 -2.95 -15.35
C ILE A 156 1.51 -2.94 -13.92
N GLY A 157 2.09 -2.07 -13.09
CA GLY A 157 1.69 -1.91 -11.70
C GLY A 157 0.57 -0.90 -11.52
N PHE A 158 0.05 -0.84 -10.30
CA PHE A 158 -0.96 0.12 -9.86
C PHE A 158 -0.56 1.57 -10.19
N PHE A 159 0.68 1.95 -9.91
CA PHE A 159 1.15 3.32 -10.16
C PHE A 159 1.19 3.69 -11.65
N ASP A 160 1.35 2.72 -12.53
CA ASP A 160 1.38 2.99 -13.98
C ASP A 160 0.00 3.36 -14.54
N VAL A 161 -1.05 2.87 -13.89
CA VAL A 161 -2.45 3.11 -14.28
C VAL A 161 -2.96 4.42 -13.70
N ASP A 162 -2.84 4.58 -12.37
CA ASP A 162 -3.52 5.64 -11.64
C ASP A 162 -2.69 6.92 -11.50
N PHE A 163 -1.37 6.87 -11.75
CA PHE A 163 -0.47 8.01 -11.57
C PHE A 163 0.18 8.45 -12.88
N GLU A 164 0.63 9.68 -12.91
CA GLU A 164 1.48 10.26 -13.96
C GLU A 164 2.73 10.88 -13.34
N PRO A 165 3.89 10.80 -14.02
CA PRO A 165 5.14 11.41 -13.53
C PRO A 165 5.02 12.92 -13.32
N LEU A 166 5.75 13.42 -12.30
CA LEU A 166 5.96 14.86 -12.06
C LEU A 166 7.03 15.44 -12.97
#